data_bd40b962af12ab4942f09e8f34485272
#
_entry.id   bd40b962af12ab4942f09e8f34485272
#
_cell.length_a   1.000
_cell.length_b   1.000
_cell.length_c   1.000
_cell.angle_alpha   90.00
_cell.angle_beta   90.00
_cell.angle_gamma   90.00
#
_symmetry.space_group_name_H-M   'P 1'
#
loop_
_entity.id
_entity.type
_entity.pdbx_description
1 polymer ?
#
loop_
_entity_poly.entity_id
_entity_poly.type
_entity_poly.pdbx_seq_one_letter_code
_entity_poly.pdbx_strand_id
1 'polypeptide(L)'
;DYSHNVLLASDVEQFAKKKTELGDELRSGKLDVFYDLYNLAQKRRFERYQYALSVLEKPMDFTGNDTYNLDRSKAPWPKNEAELNALWDSKVKFDELSLKLAGKTDKEIRETLTRRYKFAIRRLAQTNSEDVFSLAMTAFAREIDPHTNYLSPRNTEQFNTEMSLSLEGIGAVLQMDDDYTVINSMVAGGPAAKSKAISVGDKIVGVGQTGKPMVDVIGWRLDDVVALIKGPKGSKVRLEILPAGKGTKTRTVTLTRERIRLEDRAVKMSVKTVGKEKVGVLDIPGFYVGLTDDVKVQLQKLEKQNVSSVIIDLRSNGGGALTEAVSLSGLFIPAGPIVQVRDNNGKVREDSDTDGQVFYKGPLVVLVDRFSASASEIFAAAMQDYGRALVVGEPTFGKGTVQ
;
A
#
# COMPACT_ATOMS: atom_id res chain seq x y z
N ASP A 1 -4.31 4.77 -19.67
CA ASP A 1 -3.29 5.63 -20.32
C ASP A 1 -3.53 7.10 -20.00
N TYR A 2 -3.30 7.46 -18.74
CA TYR A 2 -3.55 8.81 -18.23
C TYR A 2 -2.73 9.90 -18.97
N SER A 3 -1.53 9.55 -19.45
CA SER A 3 -0.66 10.50 -20.14
C SER A 3 -0.89 10.57 -21.66
N HIS A 4 -1.88 9.87 -22.18
CA HIS A 4 -2.21 9.82 -23.60
C HIS A 4 -0.97 9.60 -24.49
N ASN A 5 -0.14 8.63 -24.11
CA ASN A 5 1.14 8.36 -24.77
C ASN A 5 1.35 6.89 -25.19
N VAL A 6 0.31 6.08 -25.10
CA VAL A 6 0.34 4.66 -25.45
C VAL A 6 -0.71 4.33 -26.52
N LEU A 7 -1.97 4.71 -26.29
CA LEU A 7 -3.09 4.43 -27.19
C LEU A 7 -3.20 5.50 -28.28
N LEU A 8 -3.70 5.09 -29.44
CA LEU A 8 -4.08 5.98 -30.51
C LEU A 8 -5.54 6.46 -30.33
N ALA A 9 -5.90 7.59 -30.96
CA ALA A 9 -7.26 8.08 -30.97
C ALA A 9 -8.26 7.03 -31.52
N SER A 10 -7.86 6.27 -32.55
CA SER A 10 -8.67 5.18 -33.12
C SER A 10 -8.90 4.02 -32.12
N ASP A 11 -7.91 3.71 -31.26
CA ASP A 11 -8.07 2.69 -30.24
C ASP A 11 -9.13 3.13 -29.22
N VAL A 12 -9.08 4.39 -28.80
CA VAL A 12 -10.04 4.97 -27.85
C VAL A 12 -11.45 5.01 -28.45
N GLU A 13 -11.60 5.44 -29.71
CA GLU A 13 -12.89 5.45 -30.40
C GLU A 13 -13.51 4.06 -30.53
N GLN A 14 -12.69 3.04 -30.81
CA GLN A 14 -13.14 1.65 -30.92
C GLN A 14 -13.81 1.20 -29.61
N PHE A 15 -13.18 1.47 -28.45
CA PHE A 15 -13.72 1.06 -27.14
C PHE A 15 -14.81 1.99 -26.63
N ALA A 16 -14.80 3.26 -26.99
CA ALA A 16 -15.89 4.19 -26.68
C ALA A 16 -17.24 3.72 -27.22
N LYS A 17 -17.26 3.05 -28.36
CA LYS A 17 -18.48 2.45 -28.96
C LYS A 17 -19.04 1.31 -28.11
N LYS A 18 -18.20 0.62 -27.37
CA LYS A 18 -18.59 -0.53 -26.52
C LYS A 18 -19.00 -0.16 -25.11
N LYS A 19 -18.97 1.12 -24.73
CA LYS A 19 -19.26 1.58 -23.35
C LYS A 19 -20.63 1.15 -22.84
N THR A 20 -21.63 1.01 -23.71
CA THR A 20 -22.98 0.56 -23.34
C THR A 20 -23.09 -0.95 -23.18
N GLU A 21 -22.13 -1.72 -23.71
CA GLU A 21 -22.10 -3.18 -23.61
C GLU A 21 -21.51 -3.65 -22.28
N LEU A 22 -20.68 -2.82 -21.63
CA LEU A 22 -19.93 -3.19 -20.41
C LEU A 22 -20.84 -3.64 -19.26
N GLY A 23 -21.97 -2.95 -19.05
CA GLY A 23 -22.94 -3.30 -17.99
C GLY A 23 -23.62 -4.66 -18.24
N ASP A 24 -23.93 -4.98 -19.49
CA ASP A 24 -24.55 -6.24 -19.86
C ASP A 24 -23.56 -7.40 -19.82
N GLU A 25 -22.31 -7.16 -20.19
CA GLU A 25 -21.22 -8.12 -20.00
C GLU A 25 -21.06 -8.49 -18.54
N LEU A 26 -20.94 -7.50 -17.66
CA LEU A 26 -20.82 -7.74 -16.21
C LEU A 26 -21.99 -8.54 -15.65
N ARG A 27 -23.24 -8.21 -16.04
CA ARG A 27 -24.43 -8.96 -15.61
C ARG A 27 -24.44 -10.40 -16.08
N SER A 28 -23.90 -10.64 -17.29
CA SER A 28 -23.82 -12.00 -17.87
C SER A 28 -22.60 -12.80 -17.41
N GLY A 29 -21.70 -12.17 -16.59
CA GLY A 29 -20.45 -12.77 -16.15
C GLY A 29 -19.38 -12.83 -17.25
N LYS A 30 -19.54 -12.09 -18.34
CA LYS A 30 -18.56 -11.96 -19.42
C LYS A 30 -17.68 -10.74 -19.17
N LEU A 31 -16.45 -10.82 -19.62
CA LEU A 31 -15.46 -9.76 -19.43
C LEU A 31 -14.61 -9.55 -20.69
N ASP A 32 -15.12 -9.98 -21.84
CA ASP A 32 -14.38 -10.01 -23.11
C ASP A 32 -13.89 -8.62 -23.50
N VAL A 33 -14.74 -7.59 -23.38
CA VAL A 33 -14.38 -6.19 -23.69
C VAL A 33 -13.25 -5.69 -22.80
N PHE A 34 -13.25 -6.05 -21.52
CA PHE A 34 -12.18 -5.63 -20.58
C PHE A 34 -10.85 -6.29 -20.95
N TYR A 35 -10.87 -7.58 -21.27
CA TYR A 35 -9.67 -8.31 -21.70
C TYR A 35 -9.16 -7.80 -23.05
N ASP A 36 -10.05 -7.53 -24.00
CA ASP A 36 -9.68 -6.98 -25.30
C ASP A 36 -8.99 -5.61 -25.17
N LEU A 37 -9.59 -4.71 -24.36
CA LEU A 37 -9.01 -3.39 -24.09
C LEU A 37 -7.64 -3.53 -23.41
N TYR A 38 -7.56 -4.42 -22.41
CA TYR A 38 -6.32 -4.65 -21.70
C TYR A 38 -5.23 -5.19 -22.62
N ASN A 39 -5.55 -6.21 -23.43
CA ASN A 39 -4.62 -6.83 -24.37
C ASN A 39 -4.13 -5.83 -25.41
N LEU A 40 -5.02 -4.97 -25.94
CA LEU A 40 -4.62 -3.90 -26.83
C LEU A 40 -3.66 -2.92 -26.15
N ALA A 41 -3.97 -2.48 -24.93
CA ALA A 41 -3.13 -1.57 -24.17
C ALA A 41 -1.74 -2.19 -23.88
N GLN A 42 -1.68 -3.48 -23.57
CA GLN A 42 -0.42 -4.21 -23.36
C GLN A 42 0.40 -4.30 -24.64
N LYS A 43 -0.25 -4.62 -25.78
CA LYS A 43 0.38 -4.63 -27.10
C LYS A 43 1.00 -3.27 -27.41
N ARG A 44 0.21 -2.19 -27.24
CA ARG A 44 0.67 -0.82 -27.49
C ARG A 44 1.85 -0.45 -26.58
N ARG A 45 1.81 -0.80 -25.27
CA ARG A 45 2.95 -0.57 -24.36
C ARG A 45 4.20 -1.31 -24.78
N PHE A 46 4.05 -2.57 -25.19
CA PHE A 46 5.17 -3.36 -25.70
C PHE A 46 5.80 -2.70 -26.94
N GLU A 47 4.99 -2.29 -27.92
CA GLU A 47 5.44 -1.57 -29.12
C GLU A 47 6.18 -0.28 -28.75
N ARG A 48 5.69 0.46 -27.76
CA ARG A 48 6.33 1.71 -27.30
C ARG A 48 7.67 1.47 -26.62
N TYR A 49 7.78 0.45 -25.78
CA TYR A 49 9.07 0.13 -25.14
C TYR A 49 10.09 -0.41 -26.14
N GLN A 50 9.66 -1.18 -27.14
CA GLN A 50 10.53 -1.60 -28.24
C GLN A 50 11.00 -0.39 -29.07
N TYR A 51 10.10 0.53 -29.38
CA TYR A 51 10.44 1.78 -30.07
C TYR A 51 11.44 2.60 -29.25
N ALA A 52 11.23 2.77 -27.95
CA ALA A 52 12.16 3.49 -27.08
C ALA A 52 13.56 2.86 -27.09
N LEU A 53 13.64 1.51 -27.06
CA LEU A 53 14.92 0.83 -27.19
C LEU A 53 15.63 1.14 -28.52
N SER A 54 14.90 1.23 -29.63
CA SER A 54 15.47 1.60 -30.94
C SER A 54 15.92 3.06 -30.99
N VAL A 55 15.24 3.96 -30.27
CA VAL A 55 15.66 5.36 -30.15
C VAL A 55 16.98 5.48 -29.40
N LEU A 56 17.17 4.69 -28.34
CA LEU A 56 18.42 4.66 -27.54
C LEU A 56 19.65 4.16 -28.31
N GLU A 57 19.46 3.51 -29.46
CA GLU A 57 20.57 3.11 -30.34
C GLU A 57 21.16 4.31 -31.11
N LYS A 58 20.38 5.39 -31.26
CA LYS A 58 20.79 6.61 -31.94
C LYS A 58 21.71 7.47 -31.04
N PRO A 59 22.54 8.35 -31.62
CA PRO A 59 23.28 9.34 -30.84
C PRO A 59 22.32 10.30 -30.11
N MET A 60 22.63 10.62 -28.86
CA MET A 60 21.90 11.63 -28.09
C MET A 60 22.21 13.04 -28.66
N ASP A 61 21.17 13.80 -28.96
CA ASP A 61 21.26 15.19 -29.42
C ASP A 61 20.37 16.10 -28.57
N PHE A 62 21.02 17.09 -27.91
CA PHE A 62 20.35 18.05 -27.04
C PHE A 62 20.46 19.48 -27.58
N THR A 63 20.80 19.66 -28.84
CA THR A 63 21.04 20.99 -29.43
C THR A 63 19.79 21.76 -29.83
N GLY A 64 18.63 21.13 -29.79
CA GLY A 64 17.33 21.73 -30.15
C GLY A 64 16.67 22.51 -29.01
N ASN A 65 15.57 23.20 -29.35
CA ASN A 65 14.66 23.85 -28.39
C ASN A 65 13.40 23.02 -28.15
N ASP A 66 13.50 21.70 -28.25
CA ASP A 66 12.38 20.79 -28.07
C ASP A 66 11.87 20.86 -26.64
N THR A 67 10.56 20.71 -26.48
CA THR A 67 9.92 20.68 -25.16
C THR A 67 9.15 19.40 -24.99
N TYR A 68 9.15 18.84 -23.77
CA TYR A 68 8.30 17.72 -23.39
C TYR A 68 7.35 18.15 -22.27
N ASN A 69 6.05 18.05 -22.53
CA ASN A 69 5.05 18.37 -21.52
C ASN A 69 4.87 17.18 -20.59
N LEU A 70 5.14 17.38 -19.29
CA LEU A 70 4.99 16.35 -18.26
C LEU A 70 3.53 16.09 -17.89
N ASP A 71 2.68 17.13 -17.85
CA ASP A 71 1.25 16.97 -17.65
C ASP A 71 0.54 16.81 -19.00
N ARG A 72 0.25 15.57 -19.35
CA ARG A 72 -0.44 15.21 -20.57
C ARG A 72 -1.88 14.73 -20.34
N SER A 73 -2.41 14.86 -19.14
CA SER A 73 -3.74 14.37 -18.75
C SER A 73 -4.89 14.91 -19.61
N LYS A 74 -4.68 16.10 -20.21
CA LYS A 74 -5.63 16.77 -21.13
C LYS A 74 -5.12 16.88 -22.56
N ALA A 75 -3.99 16.25 -22.88
CA ALA A 75 -3.46 16.27 -24.24
C ALA A 75 -4.35 15.45 -25.20
N PRO A 76 -4.43 15.82 -26.50
CA PRO A 76 -5.13 14.99 -27.47
C PRO A 76 -4.44 13.64 -27.61
N TRP A 77 -5.22 12.62 -27.92
CA TRP A 77 -4.68 11.30 -28.28
C TRP A 77 -3.92 11.39 -29.62
N PRO A 78 -2.76 10.75 -29.76
CA PRO A 78 -2.05 10.67 -31.04
C PRO A 78 -2.96 10.04 -32.11
N LYS A 79 -3.02 10.65 -33.29
CA LYS A 79 -3.89 10.19 -34.37
C LYS A 79 -3.36 8.96 -35.10
N ASN A 80 -2.03 8.82 -35.13
CA ASN A 80 -1.34 7.76 -35.85
C ASN A 80 0.03 7.45 -35.21
N GLU A 81 0.68 6.41 -35.72
CA GLU A 81 1.98 5.98 -35.21
C GLU A 81 3.09 7.03 -35.35
N ALA A 82 3.03 7.85 -36.43
CA ALA A 82 4.05 8.89 -36.60
C ALA A 82 4.00 9.95 -35.51
N GLU A 83 2.79 10.42 -35.14
CA GLU A 83 2.59 11.35 -34.01
C GLU A 83 3.00 10.70 -32.69
N LEU A 84 2.65 9.43 -32.50
CA LEU A 84 3.01 8.70 -31.29
C LEU A 84 4.51 8.45 -31.20
N ASN A 85 5.19 8.16 -32.31
CA ASN A 85 6.64 8.02 -32.37
C ASN A 85 7.35 9.33 -32.04
N ALA A 86 6.92 10.46 -32.64
CA ALA A 86 7.47 11.77 -32.33
C ALA A 86 7.33 12.15 -30.85
N LEU A 87 6.19 11.77 -30.24
CA LEU A 87 6.00 11.94 -28.80
C LEU A 87 7.00 11.10 -27.99
N TRP A 88 7.26 9.85 -28.41
CA TRP A 88 8.21 8.98 -27.73
C TRP A 88 9.67 9.37 -27.97
N ASP A 89 10.01 9.94 -29.14
CA ASP A 89 11.31 10.55 -29.37
C ASP A 89 11.58 11.67 -28.33
N SER A 90 10.59 12.56 -28.13
CA SER A 90 10.67 13.63 -27.13
C SER A 90 10.75 13.09 -25.71
N LYS A 91 9.99 12.02 -25.41
CA LYS A 91 10.00 11.38 -24.09
C LYS A 91 11.35 10.74 -23.77
N VAL A 92 11.91 9.97 -24.70
CA VAL A 92 13.22 9.33 -24.52
C VAL A 92 14.30 10.39 -24.36
N LYS A 93 14.28 11.42 -25.21
CA LYS A 93 15.22 12.57 -25.11
C LYS A 93 15.11 13.27 -23.76
N PHE A 94 13.91 13.44 -23.23
CA PHE A 94 13.70 13.98 -21.88
C PHE A 94 14.29 13.07 -20.79
N ASP A 95 14.09 11.76 -20.88
CA ASP A 95 14.64 10.79 -19.93
C ASP A 95 16.18 10.78 -19.98
N GLU A 96 16.78 10.86 -21.17
CA GLU A 96 18.22 10.99 -21.39
C GLU A 96 18.76 12.28 -20.79
N LEU A 97 18.13 13.43 -21.09
CA LEU A 97 18.51 14.73 -20.58
C LEU A 97 18.45 14.78 -19.04
N SER A 98 17.41 14.21 -18.45
CA SER A 98 17.25 14.17 -17.00
C SER A 98 18.42 13.44 -16.31
N LEU A 99 18.86 12.32 -16.90
CA LEU A 99 20.03 11.58 -16.38
C LEU A 99 21.35 12.31 -16.64
N LYS A 100 21.46 13.01 -17.75
CA LYS A 100 22.65 13.84 -18.07
C LYS A 100 22.80 15.00 -17.09
N LEU A 101 21.71 15.69 -16.77
CA LEU A 101 21.69 16.74 -15.75
C LEU A 101 21.97 16.20 -14.34
N ALA A 102 21.68 14.94 -14.08
CA ALA A 102 22.07 14.24 -12.86
C ALA A 102 23.55 13.77 -12.86
N GLY A 103 24.35 14.17 -13.84
CA GLY A 103 25.79 13.91 -13.91
C GLY A 103 26.17 12.53 -14.48
N LYS A 104 25.24 11.81 -15.12
CA LYS A 104 25.53 10.54 -15.76
C LYS A 104 26.27 10.72 -17.08
N THR A 105 27.19 9.80 -17.38
CA THR A 105 27.83 9.69 -18.70
C THR A 105 26.88 9.11 -19.74
N ASP A 106 27.11 9.38 -21.02
CA ASP A 106 26.26 8.87 -22.11
C ASP A 106 26.15 7.33 -22.09
N LYS A 107 27.22 6.64 -21.71
CA LYS A 107 27.20 5.18 -21.52
C LYS A 107 26.28 4.77 -20.39
N GLU A 108 26.39 5.38 -19.23
CA GLU A 108 25.54 5.08 -18.06
C GLU A 108 24.07 5.40 -18.31
N ILE A 109 23.77 6.47 -19.06
CA ILE A 109 22.42 6.86 -19.47
C ILE A 109 21.83 5.73 -20.31
N ARG A 110 22.53 5.32 -21.36
CA ARG A 110 22.09 4.27 -22.28
C ARG A 110 21.86 2.94 -21.54
N GLU A 111 22.82 2.51 -20.73
CA GLU A 111 22.69 1.30 -19.93
C GLU A 111 21.50 1.36 -18.95
N THR A 112 21.31 2.50 -18.30
CA THR A 112 20.20 2.71 -17.34
C THR A 112 18.84 2.66 -18.02
N LEU A 113 18.66 3.39 -19.12
CA LEU A 113 17.37 3.43 -19.83
C LEU A 113 17.07 2.11 -20.53
N THR A 114 18.07 1.46 -21.14
CA THR A 114 17.91 0.12 -21.71
C THR A 114 17.44 -0.87 -20.66
N ARG A 115 18.03 -0.88 -19.46
CA ARG A 115 17.61 -1.73 -18.37
C ARG A 115 16.18 -1.41 -17.92
N ARG A 116 15.81 -0.12 -17.81
CA ARG A 116 14.44 0.30 -17.44
C ARG A 116 13.39 -0.18 -18.44
N TYR A 117 13.61 0.01 -19.74
CA TYR A 117 12.65 -0.41 -20.77
C TYR A 117 12.57 -1.94 -20.90
N LYS A 118 13.69 -2.66 -20.82
CA LYS A 118 13.70 -4.13 -20.77
C LYS A 118 12.97 -4.66 -19.55
N PHE A 119 13.14 -4.04 -18.38
CA PHE A 119 12.40 -4.38 -17.18
C PHE A 119 10.89 -4.13 -17.35
N ALA A 120 10.50 -2.99 -17.95
CA ALA A 120 9.10 -2.69 -18.23
C ALA A 120 8.47 -3.75 -19.17
N ILE A 121 9.17 -4.17 -20.21
CA ILE A 121 8.73 -5.26 -21.11
C ILE A 121 8.54 -6.57 -20.34
N ARG A 122 9.48 -6.96 -19.48
CA ARG A 122 9.34 -8.17 -18.67
C ARG A 122 8.11 -8.11 -17.76
N ARG A 123 7.84 -6.96 -17.15
CA ARG A 123 6.65 -6.75 -16.31
C ARG A 123 5.34 -6.89 -17.07
N LEU A 124 5.27 -6.50 -18.35
CA LEU A 124 4.08 -6.74 -19.17
C LEU A 124 3.73 -8.22 -19.25
N ALA A 125 4.74 -9.07 -19.43
CA ALA A 125 4.57 -10.52 -19.53
C ALA A 125 4.15 -11.20 -18.21
N GLN A 126 4.31 -10.51 -17.08
CA GLN A 126 4.01 -11.05 -15.75
C GLN A 126 2.56 -10.79 -15.29
N THR A 127 1.79 -10.01 -16.03
CA THR A 127 0.39 -9.76 -15.70
C THR A 127 -0.46 -10.98 -15.98
N ASN A 128 -1.32 -11.34 -15.04
CA ASN A 128 -2.22 -12.47 -15.14
C ASN A 128 -3.70 -12.03 -15.25
N SER A 129 -4.61 -12.99 -15.43
CA SER A 129 -6.05 -12.71 -15.59
C SER A 129 -6.67 -12.07 -14.35
N GLU A 130 -6.21 -12.42 -13.14
CA GLU A 130 -6.70 -11.82 -11.90
C GLU A 130 -6.36 -10.33 -11.80
N ASP A 131 -5.18 -9.92 -12.28
CA ASP A 131 -4.79 -8.51 -12.32
C ASP A 131 -5.73 -7.71 -13.25
N VAL A 132 -6.12 -8.28 -14.41
CA VAL A 132 -7.06 -7.66 -15.35
C VAL A 132 -8.45 -7.56 -14.75
N PHE A 133 -8.92 -8.64 -14.14
CA PHE A 133 -10.20 -8.67 -13.45
C PHE A 133 -10.26 -7.63 -12.33
N SER A 134 -9.23 -7.56 -11.50
CA SER A 134 -9.14 -6.59 -10.41
C SER A 134 -9.16 -5.14 -10.91
N LEU A 135 -8.47 -4.86 -12.01
CA LEU A 135 -8.49 -3.55 -12.68
C LEU A 135 -9.89 -3.19 -13.17
N ALA A 136 -10.56 -4.13 -13.85
CA ALA A 136 -11.90 -3.92 -14.39
C ALA A 136 -12.93 -3.67 -13.28
N MET A 137 -12.91 -4.49 -12.22
CA MET A 137 -13.83 -4.34 -11.09
C MET A 137 -13.57 -3.06 -10.29
N THR A 138 -12.30 -2.67 -10.12
CA THR A 138 -11.95 -1.39 -9.48
C THR A 138 -12.44 -0.21 -10.31
N ALA A 139 -12.27 -0.25 -11.63
CA ALA A 139 -12.76 0.81 -12.51
C ALA A 139 -14.30 0.93 -12.44
N PHE A 140 -15.00 -0.21 -12.51
CA PHE A 140 -16.45 -0.25 -12.38
C PHE A 140 -16.94 0.29 -11.03
N ALA A 141 -16.33 -0.15 -9.93
CA ALA A 141 -16.71 0.29 -8.59
C ALA A 141 -16.56 1.81 -8.41
N ARG A 142 -15.49 2.39 -8.94
CA ARG A 142 -15.22 3.83 -8.86
C ARG A 142 -16.15 4.70 -9.72
N GLU A 143 -16.75 4.15 -10.75
CA GLU A 143 -17.80 4.86 -11.51
C GLU A 143 -19.10 4.97 -10.73
N ILE A 144 -19.36 4.06 -9.80
CA ILE A 144 -20.55 4.08 -8.94
C ILE A 144 -20.32 5.06 -7.77
N ASP A 145 -19.16 4.96 -7.13
CA ASP A 145 -18.78 5.79 -5.97
C ASP A 145 -17.26 5.91 -5.90
N PRO A 146 -16.69 7.11 -5.74
CA PRO A 146 -15.24 7.33 -5.73
C PRO A 146 -14.51 6.63 -4.56
N HIS A 147 -15.22 6.22 -3.53
CA HIS A 147 -14.68 5.52 -2.37
C HIS A 147 -14.89 4.01 -2.43
N THR A 148 -15.78 3.53 -3.30
CA THR A 148 -16.00 2.08 -3.48
C THR A 148 -14.84 1.47 -4.25
N ASN A 149 -14.34 0.34 -3.77
CA ASN A 149 -13.20 -0.35 -4.39
C ASN A 149 -13.41 -1.85 -4.41
N TYR A 150 -12.81 -2.53 -5.39
CA TYR A 150 -12.73 -3.97 -5.42
C TYR A 150 -11.40 -4.42 -4.81
N LEU A 151 -11.46 -5.29 -3.83
CA LEU A 151 -10.28 -5.92 -3.26
C LEU A 151 -10.17 -7.35 -3.79
N SER A 152 -9.12 -7.62 -4.58
CA SER A 152 -8.77 -8.99 -4.93
C SER A 152 -8.45 -9.80 -3.66
N PRO A 153 -8.48 -11.14 -3.70
CA PRO A 153 -8.14 -11.98 -2.53
C PRO A 153 -6.82 -11.58 -1.87
N ARG A 154 -5.81 -11.25 -2.70
CA ARG A 154 -4.50 -10.77 -2.24
C ARG A 154 -4.59 -9.42 -1.53
N ASN A 155 -5.30 -8.46 -2.11
CA ASN A 155 -5.48 -7.13 -1.53
C ASN A 155 -6.33 -7.19 -0.25
N THR A 156 -7.30 -8.11 -0.18
CA THR A 156 -8.08 -8.39 1.04
C THR A 156 -7.17 -8.92 2.15
N GLU A 157 -6.26 -9.85 1.85
CA GLU A 157 -5.29 -10.34 2.83
C GLU A 157 -4.36 -9.22 3.34
N GLN A 158 -3.88 -8.36 2.44
CA GLN A 158 -3.07 -7.20 2.83
C GLN A 158 -3.87 -6.23 3.69
N PHE A 159 -5.10 -5.89 3.31
CA PHE A 159 -5.99 -5.05 4.10
C PHE A 159 -6.22 -5.63 5.51
N ASN A 160 -6.52 -6.93 5.61
CA ASN A 160 -6.69 -7.61 6.90
C ASN A 160 -5.41 -7.58 7.74
N THR A 161 -4.24 -7.72 7.12
CA THR A 161 -2.94 -7.61 7.79
C THR A 161 -2.72 -6.20 8.37
N GLU A 162 -3.07 -5.17 7.61
CA GLU A 162 -2.97 -3.77 8.05
C GLU A 162 -3.96 -3.46 9.18
N MET A 163 -5.19 -3.96 9.08
CA MET A 163 -6.22 -3.76 10.09
C MET A 163 -5.95 -4.53 11.39
N SER A 164 -5.33 -5.71 11.33
CA SER A 164 -5.01 -6.52 12.51
C SER A 164 -3.59 -6.33 13.04
N LEU A 165 -2.77 -5.52 12.37
CA LEU A 165 -1.33 -5.38 12.61
C LEU A 165 -0.61 -6.72 12.81
N SER A 166 -1.07 -7.74 12.12
CA SER A 166 -0.49 -9.08 12.22
C SER A 166 -0.45 -9.78 10.88
N LEU A 167 0.59 -10.55 10.65
CA LEU A 167 0.71 -11.43 9.48
C LEU A 167 1.14 -12.84 9.91
N GLU A 168 0.78 -13.83 9.11
CA GLU A 168 1.25 -15.20 9.29
C GLU A 168 2.35 -15.52 8.26
N GLY A 169 3.54 -15.78 8.73
CA GLY A 169 4.70 -15.99 7.87
C GLY A 169 6.01 -16.13 8.61
N ILE A 170 7.10 -15.71 7.98
CA ILE A 170 8.45 -15.84 8.53
C ILE A 170 9.01 -14.55 9.16
N GLY A 171 8.34 -13.40 8.98
CA GLY A 171 8.81 -12.12 9.53
C GLY A 171 10.03 -11.56 8.80
N ALA A 172 10.01 -11.58 7.49
CA ALA A 172 11.00 -10.92 6.65
C ALA A 172 10.31 -9.91 5.73
N VAL A 173 10.93 -8.74 5.58
CA VAL A 173 10.59 -7.75 4.56
C VAL A 173 11.43 -8.06 3.33
N LEU A 174 10.76 -8.25 2.21
CA LEU A 174 11.37 -8.67 0.96
C LEU A 174 11.30 -7.54 -0.07
N GLN A 175 12.28 -7.48 -0.96
CA GLN A 175 12.31 -6.56 -2.09
C GLN A 175 12.89 -7.25 -3.33
N MET A 176 12.62 -6.67 -4.51
CA MET A 176 13.27 -7.11 -5.74
C MET A 176 14.62 -6.42 -5.91
N ASP A 177 15.63 -7.21 -6.28
CA ASP A 177 16.92 -6.74 -6.77
C ASP A 177 17.21 -7.49 -8.08
N ASP A 178 17.04 -6.81 -9.21
CA ASP A 178 16.96 -7.38 -10.55
C ASP A 178 15.93 -8.55 -10.62
N ASP A 179 16.38 -9.77 -10.86
CA ASP A 179 15.55 -10.96 -10.97
C ASP A 179 15.44 -11.75 -9.64
N TYR A 180 16.00 -11.22 -8.56
CA TYR A 180 16.03 -11.91 -7.27
C TYR A 180 15.13 -11.27 -6.24
N THR A 181 14.44 -12.09 -5.46
CA THR A 181 13.81 -11.68 -4.21
C THR A 181 14.86 -11.66 -3.11
N VAL A 182 15.10 -10.50 -2.51
CA VAL A 182 16.14 -10.26 -1.51
C VAL A 182 15.52 -9.95 -0.15
N ILE A 183 16.12 -10.43 0.92
CA ILE A 183 15.75 -10.09 2.29
C ILE A 183 16.26 -8.68 2.61
N ASN A 184 15.35 -7.72 2.69
CA ASN A 184 15.67 -6.32 2.98
C ASN A 184 15.83 -6.06 4.49
N SER A 185 14.93 -6.62 5.30
CA SER A 185 15.00 -6.56 6.75
C SER A 185 14.25 -7.72 7.39
N MET A 186 14.40 -7.91 8.70
CA MET A 186 13.71 -8.95 9.45
C MET A 186 12.99 -8.33 10.66
N VAL A 187 11.77 -8.79 10.91
CA VAL A 187 10.99 -8.39 12.09
C VAL A 187 11.65 -9.02 13.33
N ALA A 188 11.98 -8.19 14.32
CA ALA A 188 12.56 -8.65 15.56
C ALA A 188 11.63 -9.68 16.23
N GLY A 189 12.20 -10.78 16.71
CA GLY A 189 11.43 -11.88 17.31
C GLY A 189 10.63 -12.74 16.33
N GLY A 190 10.64 -12.47 15.02
CA GLY A 190 10.04 -13.33 14.01
C GLY A 190 10.88 -14.59 13.71
N PRO A 191 10.29 -15.61 13.06
CA PRO A 191 10.98 -16.87 12.73
C PRO A 191 12.28 -16.69 11.96
N ALA A 192 12.29 -15.77 10.98
CA ALA A 192 13.48 -15.44 10.20
C ALA A 192 14.62 -14.96 11.09
N ALA A 193 14.35 -13.97 11.97
CA ALA A 193 15.35 -13.42 12.88
C ALA A 193 15.81 -14.45 13.95
N LYS A 194 14.87 -15.21 14.52
CA LYS A 194 15.17 -16.26 15.52
C LYS A 194 16.03 -17.38 14.96
N SER A 195 15.86 -17.72 13.69
CA SER A 195 16.56 -18.85 13.06
C SER A 195 18.06 -18.65 13.00
N LYS A 196 18.53 -17.40 12.88
CA LYS A 196 19.92 -17.03 12.58
C LYS A 196 20.49 -17.74 11.34
N ALA A 197 19.62 -18.39 10.56
CA ALA A 197 19.99 -19.16 9.38
C ALA A 197 19.83 -18.36 8.08
N ILE A 198 19.32 -17.16 8.13
CA ILE A 198 19.19 -16.23 7.01
C ILE A 198 19.63 -14.83 7.45
N SER A 199 20.08 -14.02 6.52
CA SER A 199 20.63 -12.68 6.77
C SER A 199 20.03 -11.67 5.81
N VAL A 200 20.10 -10.39 6.20
CA VAL A 200 19.79 -9.27 5.29
C VAL A 200 20.74 -9.30 4.10
N GLY A 201 20.20 -9.11 2.91
CA GLY A 201 20.95 -9.22 1.65
C GLY A 201 20.95 -10.62 1.03
N ASP A 202 20.55 -11.67 1.76
CA ASP A 202 20.41 -13.01 1.20
C ASP A 202 19.32 -13.02 0.11
N LYS A 203 19.53 -13.77 -0.96
CA LYS A 203 18.62 -13.93 -2.09
C LYS A 203 17.83 -15.23 -1.95
N ILE A 204 16.53 -15.17 -2.11
CA ILE A 204 15.64 -16.33 -2.15
C ILE A 204 15.54 -16.79 -3.60
N VAL A 205 16.08 -17.95 -3.90
CA VAL A 205 16.08 -18.53 -5.25
C VAL A 205 15.09 -19.68 -5.41
N GLY A 206 14.62 -20.26 -4.29
CA GLY A 206 13.61 -21.30 -4.32
C GLY A 206 12.73 -21.29 -3.08
N VAL A 207 11.46 -21.69 -3.24
CA VAL A 207 10.49 -21.85 -2.16
C VAL A 207 9.79 -23.20 -2.26
N GLY A 208 9.77 -23.95 -1.17
CA GLY A 208 9.13 -25.27 -1.11
C GLY A 208 8.19 -25.40 0.09
N GLN A 209 7.04 -26.02 -0.13
CA GLN A 209 6.11 -26.41 0.93
C GLN A 209 6.50 -27.80 1.49
N THR A 210 6.04 -28.13 2.70
CA THR A 210 6.26 -29.47 3.27
C THR A 210 5.70 -30.55 2.35
N GLY A 211 6.52 -31.52 2.01
CA GLY A 211 6.12 -32.64 1.15
C GLY A 211 5.97 -32.33 -0.34
N LYS A 212 6.24 -31.07 -0.77
CA LYS A 212 6.21 -30.67 -2.18
C LYS A 212 7.62 -30.35 -2.71
N PRO A 213 7.84 -30.45 -4.03
CA PRO A 213 9.12 -30.04 -4.63
C PRO A 213 9.45 -28.57 -4.32
N MET A 214 10.74 -28.23 -4.43
CA MET A 214 11.18 -26.83 -4.44
C MET A 214 10.77 -26.18 -5.75
N VAL A 215 10.23 -24.98 -5.67
CA VAL A 215 9.86 -24.15 -6.83
C VAL A 215 10.94 -23.09 -7.01
N ASP A 216 11.53 -23.03 -8.18
CA ASP A 216 12.44 -21.93 -8.56
C ASP A 216 11.63 -20.65 -8.70
N VAL A 217 12.05 -19.58 -8.02
CA VAL A 217 11.34 -18.30 -7.98
C VAL A 217 12.17 -17.14 -8.56
N ILE A 218 13.30 -17.45 -9.22
CA ILE A 218 14.10 -16.43 -9.91
C ILE A 218 13.28 -15.79 -11.02
N GLY A 219 13.25 -14.45 -11.06
CA GLY A 219 12.48 -13.69 -12.05
C GLY A 219 10.97 -13.61 -11.78
N TRP A 220 10.47 -14.22 -10.71
CA TRP A 220 9.06 -14.13 -10.35
C TRP A 220 8.71 -12.74 -9.80
N ARG A 221 7.43 -12.38 -9.85
CA ARG A 221 6.93 -11.21 -9.15
C ARG A 221 7.10 -11.37 -7.64
N LEU A 222 7.49 -10.30 -6.98
CA LEU A 222 7.65 -10.31 -5.52
C LEU A 222 6.41 -10.84 -4.79
N ASP A 223 5.24 -10.40 -5.24
CA ASP A 223 3.97 -10.78 -4.61
C ASP A 223 3.71 -12.29 -4.70
N ASP A 224 4.07 -12.92 -5.81
CA ASP A 224 3.89 -14.37 -6.02
C ASP A 224 4.86 -15.16 -5.14
N VAL A 225 6.09 -14.66 -4.99
CA VAL A 225 7.07 -15.24 -4.06
C VAL A 225 6.60 -15.09 -2.62
N VAL A 226 6.12 -13.90 -2.24
CA VAL A 226 5.56 -13.64 -0.91
C VAL A 226 4.37 -14.56 -0.61
N ALA A 227 3.47 -14.78 -1.58
CA ALA A 227 2.33 -15.70 -1.42
C ALA A 227 2.77 -17.14 -1.14
N LEU A 228 3.89 -17.60 -1.74
CA LEU A 228 4.46 -18.93 -1.44
C LEU A 228 5.11 -18.98 -0.05
N ILE A 229 5.70 -17.90 0.41
CA ILE A 229 6.40 -17.82 1.71
C ILE A 229 5.41 -17.69 2.86
N LYS A 230 4.35 -16.90 2.72
CA LYS A 230 3.27 -16.80 3.69
C LYS A 230 2.51 -18.13 3.82
N GLY A 231 1.73 -18.26 4.88
CA GLY A 231 0.84 -19.40 5.09
C GLY A 231 0.52 -19.61 6.57
N PRO A 232 -0.36 -20.57 6.90
CA PRO A 232 -0.91 -20.75 8.24
C PRO A 232 0.16 -20.90 9.31
N LYS A 233 -0.08 -20.30 10.48
CA LYS A 233 0.75 -20.45 11.67
C LYS A 233 1.01 -21.93 11.96
N GLY A 234 2.25 -22.30 12.29
CA GLY A 234 2.69 -23.64 12.57
C GLY A 234 3.09 -24.46 11.34
N SER A 235 2.71 -24.05 10.13
CA SER A 235 3.16 -24.70 8.90
C SER A 235 4.65 -24.38 8.61
N LYS A 236 5.30 -25.25 7.85
CA LYS A 236 6.73 -25.08 7.50
C LYS A 236 6.90 -24.66 6.05
N VAL A 237 7.85 -23.77 5.81
CA VAL A 237 8.33 -23.38 4.49
C VAL A 237 9.82 -23.67 4.38
N ARG A 238 10.25 -24.18 3.24
CA ARG A 238 11.67 -24.37 2.89
C ARG A 238 12.07 -23.28 1.92
N LEU A 239 13.15 -22.60 2.23
CA LEU A 239 13.73 -21.56 1.39
C LEU A 239 15.08 -22.03 0.88
N GLU A 240 15.30 -21.96 -0.42
CA GLU A 240 16.62 -22.08 -1.00
C GLU A 240 17.23 -20.68 -1.07
N ILE A 241 18.32 -20.52 -0.34
CA ILE A 241 18.97 -19.24 -0.09
C ILE A 241 20.31 -19.19 -0.80
N LEU A 242 20.52 -18.18 -1.60
CA LEU A 242 21.83 -17.77 -2.09
C LEU A 242 22.36 -16.67 -1.16
N PRO A 243 23.41 -16.92 -0.36
CA PRO A 243 23.92 -15.95 0.60
C PRO A 243 24.39 -14.65 -0.06
N ALA A 244 24.27 -13.53 0.67
CA ALA A 244 24.84 -12.25 0.27
C ALA A 244 26.35 -12.36 0.09
N GLY A 245 26.91 -11.73 -0.97
CA GLY A 245 28.34 -11.72 -1.29
C GLY A 245 28.68 -12.51 -2.55
N LYS A 246 29.94 -12.94 -2.68
CA LYS A 246 30.46 -13.59 -3.90
C LYS A 246 30.26 -15.10 -3.97
N GLY A 247 29.51 -15.70 -3.05
CA GLY A 247 29.24 -17.13 -3.03
C GLY A 247 28.20 -17.53 -4.09
N THR A 248 28.42 -18.72 -4.71
CA THR A 248 27.47 -19.30 -5.68
C THR A 248 26.72 -20.52 -5.14
N LYS A 249 27.07 -20.96 -3.92
CA LYS A 249 26.48 -22.15 -3.32
C LYS A 249 25.22 -21.80 -2.54
N THR A 250 24.10 -22.36 -2.95
CA THR A 250 22.84 -22.25 -2.24
C THR A 250 22.78 -23.17 -1.00
N ARG A 251 21.88 -22.83 -0.07
CA ARG A 251 21.54 -23.66 1.09
C ARG A 251 20.05 -23.68 1.33
N THR A 252 19.52 -24.78 1.78
CA THR A 252 18.10 -24.89 2.15
C THR A 252 17.92 -24.56 3.64
N VAL A 253 17.01 -23.64 3.93
CA VAL A 253 16.60 -23.27 5.29
C VAL A 253 15.13 -23.59 5.47
N THR A 254 14.78 -24.29 6.54
CA THR A 254 13.38 -24.58 6.88
C THR A 254 12.95 -23.69 8.03
N LEU A 255 11.86 -22.94 7.85
CA LEU A 255 11.28 -22.07 8.85
C LEU A 255 9.86 -22.50 9.16
N THR A 256 9.47 -22.40 10.44
CA THR A 256 8.07 -22.55 10.86
C THR A 256 7.41 -21.20 10.85
N ARG A 257 6.26 -21.08 10.19
CA ARG A 257 5.49 -19.83 10.15
C ARG A 257 4.87 -19.54 11.50
N GLU A 258 4.95 -18.29 11.92
CA GLU A 258 4.33 -17.80 13.14
C GLU A 258 3.39 -16.62 12.82
N ARG A 259 2.48 -16.31 13.75
CA ARG A 259 1.77 -15.05 13.73
C ARG A 259 2.70 -13.98 14.26
N ILE A 260 2.95 -12.98 13.45
CA ILE A 260 3.93 -11.92 13.71
C ILE A 260 3.16 -10.60 13.84
N ARG A 261 3.33 -9.95 14.96
CA ARG A 261 2.75 -8.64 15.20
C ARG A 261 3.66 -7.55 14.67
N LEU A 262 3.08 -6.54 14.03
CA LEU A 262 3.79 -5.39 13.47
C LEU A 262 3.90 -4.28 14.51
N GLU A 263 4.73 -4.50 15.55
CA GLU A 263 4.89 -3.59 16.69
C GLU A 263 5.30 -2.16 16.29
N ASP A 264 5.99 -2.01 15.17
CA ASP A 264 6.40 -0.69 14.67
C ASP A 264 5.21 0.20 14.27
N ARG A 265 4.05 -0.42 13.97
CA ARG A 265 2.80 0.25 13.61
C ARG A 265 1.78 0.30 14.75
N ALA A 266 2.08 -0.25 15.91
CA ALA A 266 1.23 -0.18 17.07
C ALA A 266 1.35 1.18 17.80
N VAL A 267 0.42 1.45 18.71
CA VAL A 267 0.46 2.64 19.56
C VAL A 267 1.79 2.75 20.31
N LYS A 268 2.41 3.92 20.26
CA LYS A 268 3.68 4.21 20.94
C LYS A 268 3.45 5.14 22.13
N MET A 269 4.14 4.86 23.22
CA MET A 269 4.09 5.67 24.42
C MET A 269 5.42 6.37 24.66
N SER A 270 5.36 7.64 25.02
CA SER A 270 6.50 8.39 25.51
C SER A 270 6.10 9.29 26.68
N VAL A 271 7.07 9.67 27.51
CA VAL A 271 6.86 10.64 28.59
C VAL A 271 7.69 11.88 28.30
N LYS A 272 7.05 13.04 28.36
CA LYS A 272 7.68 14.35 28.21
C LYS A 272 7.65 15.07 29.52
N THR A 273 8.71 15.82 29.86
CA THR A 273 8.74 16.68 31.04
C THR A 273 8.51 18.11 30.60
N VAL A 274 7.48 18.74 31.13
CA VAL A 274 7.12 20.14 30.87
C VAL A 274 7.14 20.89 32.19
N GLY A 275 8.16 21.69 32.40
CA GLY A 275 8.41 22.30 33.72
C GLY A 275 8.71 21.24 34.79
N LYS A 276 7.83 21.11 35.77
CA LYS A 276 7.90 20.08 36.80
C LYS A 276 6.98 18.90 36.56
N GLU A 277 6.15 18.97 35.55
CA GLU A 277 5.11 17.99 35.28
C GLU A 277 5.58 16.96 34.26
N LYS A 278 5.17 15.71 34.46
CA LYS A 278 5.34 14.62 33.48
C LYS A 278 4.07 14.45 32.70
N VAL A 279 4.16 14.52 31.38
CA VAL A 279 3.06 14.35 30.48
C VAL A 279 3.27 13.08 29.68
N GLY A 280 2.31 12.16 29.71
CA GLY A 280 2.29 10.97 28.86
C GLY A 280 1.81 11.32 27.46
N VAL A 281 2.46 10.79 26.43
CA VAL A 281 2.03 10.94 25.03
C VAL A 281 1.81 9.55 24.45
N LEU A 282 0.61 9.33 23.91
CA LEU A 282 0.23 8.14 23.14
C LEU A 282 0.10 8.54 21.67
N ASP A 283 1.05 8.12 20.86
CA ASP A 283 1.03 8.27 19.42
C ASP A 283 0.27 7.09 18.81
N ILE A 284 -0.90 7.37 18.22
CA ILE A 284 -1.80 6.36 17.63
C ILE A 284 -1.78 6.53 16.12
N PRO A 285 -1.04 5.68 15.38
CA PRO A 285 -0.89 5.81 13.93
C PRO A 285 -2.12 5.36 13.13
N GLY A 286 -3.05 4.61 13.73
CA GLY A 286 -4.28 4.15 13.10
C GLY A 286 -5.17 3.38 14.08
N PHE A 287 -6.46 3.23 13.74
CA PHE A 287 -7.44 2.47 14.52
C PHE A 287 -7.46 1.01 14.05
N TYR A 288 -6.46 0.24 14.46
CA TYR A 288 -6.33 -1.18 14.17
C TYR A 288 -7.07 -2.04 15.20
N VAL A 289 -7.43 -3.27 14.85
CA VAL A 289 -8.11 -4.21 15.75
C VAL A 289 -7.22 -4.58 16.93
N GLY A 290 -7.68 -4.32 18.14
CA GLY A 290 -6.94 -4.48 19.41
C GLY A 290 -6.24 -3.21 19.89
N LEU A 291 -6.45 -2.05 19.24
CA LEU A 291 -5.91 -0.76 19.67
C LEU A 291 -6.32 -0.42 21.10
N THR A 292 -7.59 -0.63 21.44
CA THR A 292 -8.13 -0.31 22.77
C THR A 292 -7.39 -1.04 23.88
N ASP A 293 -7.09 -2.33 23.70
CA ASP A 293 -6.34 -3.11 24.68
C ASP A 293 -4.88 -2.64 24.77
N ASP A 294 -4.28 -2.29 23.65
CA ASP A 294 -2.93 -1.72 23.65
C ASP A 294 -2.87 -0.40 24.40
N VAL A 295 -3.84 0.49 24.15
CA VAL A 295 -3.92 1.78 24.87
C VAL A 295 -4.11 1.57 26.37
N LYS A 296 -4.95 0.61 26.80
CA LYS A 296 -5.07 0.25 28.23
C LYS A 296 -3.71 -0.11 28.83
N VAL A 297 -2.94 -0.95 28.13
CA VAL A 297 -1.60 -1.36 28.59
C VAL A 297 -0.67 -0.15 28.68
N GLN A 298 -0.70 0.75 27.70
CA GLN A 298 0.16 1.95 27.76
C GLN A 298 -0.28 2.93 28.85
N LEU A 299 -1.58 3.13 29.06
CA LEU A 299 -2.10 3.96 30.16
C LEU A 299 -1.67 3.43 31.54
N GLN A 300 -1.70 2.11 31.74
CA GLN A 300 -1.19 1.50 32.97
C GLN A 300 0.32 1.75 33.18
N LYS A 301 1.10 1.76 32.09
CA LYS A 301 2.54 2.09 32.19
C LYS A 301 2.76 3.57 32.50
N LEU A 302 1.94 4.47 31.97
CA LEU A 302 1.99 5.90 32.28
C LEU A 302 1.62 6.19 33.71
N GLU A 303 0.57 5.53 34.21
CA GLU A 303 0.17 5.63 35.63
C GLU A 303 1.31 5.26 36.59
N LYS A 304 2.02 4.16 36.34
CA LYS A 304 3.20 3.75 37.08
C LYS A 304 4.35 4.75 37.04
N GLN A 305 4.40 5.63 36.07
CA GLN A 305 5.38 6.70 35.92
C GLN A 305 4.92 8.03 36.54
N ASN A 306 3.73 8.04 37.18
CA ASN A 306 3.13 9.20 37.83
C ASN A 306 3.02 10.40 36.89
N VAL A 307 2.47 10.19 35.68
CA VAL A 307 2.19 11.30 34.75
C VAL A 307 0.99 12.11 35.24
N SER A 308 1.06 13.43 35.15
CA SER A 308 -0.02 14.33 35.57
C SER A 308 -1.13 14.48 34.52
N SER A 309 -0.84 14.18 33.27
CA SER A 309 -1.78 14.31 32.16
C SER A 309 -1.38 13.41 30.98
N VAL A 310 -2.33 13.16 30.06
CA VAL A 310 -2.11 12.36 28.86
C VAL A 310 -2.49 13.15 27.61
N ILE A 311 -1.65 13.04 26.60
CA ILE A 311 -1.91 13.51 25.23
C ILE A 311 -2.12 12.29 24.35
N ILE A 312 -3.22 12.27 23.60
CA ILE A 312 -3.45 11.33 22.49
C ILE A 312 -3.14 12.07 21.19
N ASP A 313 -2.15 11.60 20.46
CA ASP A 313 -1.74 12.18 19.21
C ASP A 313 -2.36 11.38 18.05
N LEU A 314 -3.32 12.02 17.35
CA LEU A 314 -4.00 11.49 16.17
C LEU A 314 -3.58 12.21 14.88
N ARG A 315 -2.54 13.03 14.94
CA ARG A 315 -2.03 13.69 13.73
C ARG A 315 -1.56 12.65 12.72
N SER A 316 -1.91 12.87 11.46
CA SER A 316 -1.65 11.94 10.34
C SER A 316 -2.33 10.56 10.46
N ASN A 317 -3.32 10.42 11.34
CA ASN A 317 -4.10 9.20 11.53
C ASN A 317 -5.37 9.23 10.66
N GLY A 318 -5.39 8.47 9.58
CA GLY A 318 -6.50 8.38 8.62
C GLY A 318 -7.73 7.59 9.11
N GLY A 319 -7.75 7.13 10.37
CA GLY A 319 -8.84 6.34 10.92
C GLY A 319 -8.56 4.84 10.97
N GLY A 320 -9.57 4.02 10.72
CA GLY A 320 -9.52 2.56 10.75
C GLY A 320 -10.82 1.93 11.24
N ALA A 321 -10.74 0.95 12.14
CA ALA A 321 -11.90 0.21 12.61
C ALA A 321 -12.85 1.08 13.45
N LEU A 322 -14.12 1.15 13.04
CA LEU A 322 -15.17 1.87 13.74
C LEU A 322 -15.36 1.33 15.18
N THR A 323 -15.31 0.02 15.34
CA THR A 323 -15.44 -0.63 16.65
C THR A 323 -14.36 -0.19 17.64
N GLU A 324 -13.14 0.03 17.14
CA GLU A 324 -12.06 0.54 17.99
C GLU A 324 -12.24 2.02 18.36
N ALA A 325 -12.84 2.84 17.49
CA ALA A 325 -13.18 4.21 17.85
C ALA A 325 -14.18 4.26 19.00
N VAL A 326 -15.19 3.39 18.97
CA VAL A 326 -16.21 3.26 20.03
C VAL A 326 -15.55 2.75 21.31
N SER A 327 -14.84 1.63 21.26
CA SER A 327 -14.22 1.01 22.43
C SER A 327 -13.13 1.88 23.05
N LEU A 328 -12.34 2.56 22.24
CA LEU A 328 -11.32 3.50 22.74
C LEU A 328 -11.95 4.70 23.46
N SER A 329 -13.05 5.24 22.91
CA SER A 329 -13.78 6.34 23.54
C SER A 329 -14.30 5.94 24.93
N GLY A 330 -14.80 4.71 25.09
CA GLY A 330 -15.25 4.14 26.36
C GLY A 330 -14.18 4.10 27.44
N LEU A 331 -12.88 4.13 27.11
CA LEU A 331 -11.83 4.24 28.14
C LEU A 331 -11.85 5.57 28.88
N PHE A 332 -12.48 6.60 28.34
CA PHE A 332 -12.40 7.99 28.81
C PHE A 332 -13.75 8.57 29.26
N ILE A 333 -14.88 7.97 28.83
CA ILE A 333 -16.23 8.40 29.20
C ILE A 333 -16.96 7.30 29.93
N PRO A 334 -17.94 7.62 30.81
CA PRO A 334 -18.61 6.59 31.62
C PRO A 334 -19.63 5.75 30.84
N ALA A 335 -20.30 6.31 29.88
CA ALA A 335 -21.26 5.66 28.96
C ALA A 335 -21.84 6.69 28.00
N GLY A 336 -22.48 6.23 26.94
CA GLY A 336 -23.29 7.06 26.05
C GLY A 336 -22.94 6.89 24.57
N PRO A 337 -23.67 7.60 23.70
CA PRO A 337 -23.48 7.53 22.25
C PRO A 337 -22.13 8.10 21.82
N ILE A 338 -21.44 7.36 20.96
CA ILE A 338 -20.15 7.76 20.39
C ILE A 338 -20.33 8.20 18.95
N VAL A 339 -21.12 7.43 18.16
CA VAL A 339 -21.37 7.70 16.76
C VAL A 339 -22.75 7.21 16.35
N GLN A 340 -23.36 7.92 15.43
CA GLN A 340 -24.59 7.51 14.78
C GLN A 340 -24.31 7.20 13.31
N VAL A 341 -24.79 6.05 12.84
CA VAL A 341 -24.70 5.63 11.44
C VAL A 341 -26.09 5.60 10.85
N ARG A 342 -26.33 6.43 9.85
CA ARG A 342 -27.59 6.48 9.09
C ARG A 342 -27.41 5.69 7.80
N ASP A 343 -28.27 4.71 7.57
CA ASP A 343 -28.29 3.92 6.33
C ASP A 343 -29.03 4.65 5.19
N ASN A 344 -28.98 4.07 3.99
CA ASN A 344 -29.65 4.60 2.79
C ASN A 344 -31.18 4.67 2.90
N ASN A 345 -31.80 3.89 3.81
CA ASN A 345 -33.24 3.90 4.09
C ASN A 345 -33.61 4.94 5.16
N GLY A 346 -32.63 5.68 5.67
CA GLY A 346 -32.82 6.69 6.71
C GLY A 346 -32.87 6.12 8.13
N LYS A 347 -32.66 4.81 8.31
CA LYS A 347 -32.59 4.19 9.65
C LYS A 347 -31.27 4.58 10.31
N VAL A 348 -31.37 5.05 11.55
CA VAL A 348 -30.22 5.41 12.37
C VAL A 348 -29.89 4.28 13.32
N ARG A 349 -28.62 3.86 13.34
CA ARG A 349 -28.02 2.99 14.36
C ARG A 349 -27.10 3.85 15.20
N GLU A 350 -27.14 3.66 16.49
CA GLU A 350 -26.27 4.30 17.45
C GLU A 350 -25.29 3.27 17.99
N ASP A 351 -24.01 3.59 17.92
CA ASP A 351 -22.95 2.80 18.53
C ASP A 351 -22.47 3.58 19.78
N SER A 352 -22.66 2.97 20.95
CA SER A 352 -22.49 3.59 22.26
C SER A 352 -21.52 2.79 23.12
N ASP A 353 -20.85 3.45 24.06
CA ASP A 353 -20.23 2.78 25.18
C ASP A 353 -21.31 2.45 26.22
N THR A 354 -21.29 1.22 26.73
CA THR A 354 -22.34 0.68 27.60
C THR A 354 -21.82 0.05 28.90
N ASP A 355 -20.49 0.02 29.10
CA ASP A 355 -19.91 -0.70 30.25
C ASP A 355 -19.87 0.12 31.55
N GLY A 356 -20.06 1.43 31.46
CA GLY A 356 -20.10 2.33 32.60
C GLY A 356 -18.75 2.56 33.28
N GLN A 357 -17.65 2.11 32.71
CA GLN A 357 -16.33 2.16 33.30
C GLN A 357 -15.47 3.24 32.64
N VAL A 358 -14.81 4.06 33.42
CA VAL A 358 -13.81 5.01 32.93
C VAL A 358 -12.44 4.52 33.36
N PHE A 359 -11.62 4.15 32.39
CA PHE A 359 -10.29 3.63 32.66
C PHE A 359 -9.29 4.72 33.00
N TYR A 360 -9.33 5.88 32.33
CA TYR A 360 -8.48 7.02 32.61
C TYR A 360 -9.31 8.28 32.91
N LYS A 361 -9.15 8.86 34.11
CA LYS A 361 -9.91 10.01 34.60
C LYS A 361 -9.10 11.31 34.66
N GLY A 362 -7.78 11.25 34.41
CA GLY A 362 -6.90 12.41 34.50
C GLY A 362 -7.11 13.41 33.32
N PRO A 363 -6.41 14.56 33.38
CA PRO A 363 -6.45 15.54 32.28
C PRO A 363 -6.04 14.92 30.93
N LEU A 364 -6.82 15.23 29.88
CA LEU A 364 -6.66 14.65 28.57
C LEU A 364 -6.65 15.74 27.49
N VAL A 365 -5.71 15.61 26.55
CA VAL A 365 -5.63 16.42 25.33
C VAL A 365 -5.59 15.51 24.12
N VAL A 366 -6.28 15.88 23.06
CA VAL A 366 -6.25 15.17 21.77
C VAL A 366 -5.66 16.10 20.71
N LEU A 367 -4.59 15.66 20.05
CA LEU A 367 -3.98 16.39 18.95
C LEU A 367 -4.52 15.88 17.62
N VAL A 368 -4.91 16.78 16.74
CA VAL A 368 -5.47 16.48 15.41
C VAL A 368 -4.84 17.37 14.34
N ASP A 369 -4.86 16.90 13.08
CA ASP A 369 -4.46 17.65 11.91
C ASP A 369 -5.42 17.38 10.73
N ARG A 370 -5.14 17.98 9.57
CA ARG A 370 -5.94 17.81 8.34
C ARG A 370 -5.99 16.36 7.81
N PHE A 371 -5.12 15.49 8.27
CA PHE A 371 -5.07 14.07 7.90
C PHE A 371 -5.76 13.18 8.93
N SER A 372 -6.14 13.73 10.09
CA SER A 372 -6.98 13.04 11.05
C SER A 372 -8.37 12.84 10.43
N ALA A 373 -8.75 11.59 10.17
CA ALA A 373 -9.96 11.27 9.41
C ALA A 373 -10.75 10.11 10.02
N SER A 374 -12.07 10.04 9.72
CA SER A 374 -12.93 8.88 10.02
C SER A 374 -12.92 8.51 11.51
N ALA A 375 -12.41 7.34 11.91
CA ALA A 375 -12.35 6.89 13.32
C ALA A 375 -11.63 7.89 14.24
N SER A 376 -10.60 8.59 13.73
CA SER A 376 -9.94 9.68 14.48
C SER A 376 -10.88 10.84 14.77
N GLU A 377 -11.74 11.21 13.80
CA GLU A 377 -12.72 12.26 13.97
C GLU A 377 -13.83 11.85 14.93
N ILE A 378 -14.27 10.59 14.87
CA ILE A 378 -15.27 10.03 15.80
C ILE A 378 -14.74 10.12 17.24
N PHE A 379 -13.52 9.67 17.49
CA PHE A 379 -12.91 9.74 18.82
C PHE A 379 -12.73 11.19 19.30
N ALA A 380 -12.17 12.06 18.44
CA ALA A 380 -11.93 13.46 18.80
C ALA A 380 -13.25 14.21 19.07
N ALA A 381 -14.28 13.99 18.25
CA ALA A 381 -15.60 14.57 18.42
C ALA A 381 -16.26 14.08 19.73
N ALA A 382 -16.22 12.77 20.01
CA ALA A 382 -16.74 12.24 21.26
C ALA A 382 -16.03 12.88 22.48
N MET A 383 -14.70 12.98 22.46
CA MET A 383 -13.97 13.63 23.55
C MET A 383 -14.34 15.11 23.71
N GLN A 384 -14.58 15.81 22.63
CA GLN A 384 -15.00 17.21 22.64
C GLN A 384 -16.43 17.37 23.14
N ASP A 385 -17.38 16.59 22.60
CA ASP A 385 -18.80 16.73 22.90
C ASP A 385 -19.13 16.35 24.34
N TYR A 386 -18.44 15.36 24.90
CA TYR A 386 -18.54 15.03 26.31
C TYR A 386 -17.76 15.99 27.24
N GLY A 387 -17.08 17.00 26.69
CA GLY A 387 -16.20 17.89 27.48
C GLY A 387 -15.07 17.13 28.19
N ARG A 388 -14.70 15.95 27.65
CA ARG A 388 -13.73 15.05 28.31
C ARG A 388 -12.28 15.45 28.04
N ALA A 389 -12.01 16.00 26.89
CA ALA A 389 -10.67 16.42 26.49
C ALA A 389 -10.67 17.78 25.81
N LEU A 390 -9.51 18.42 25.84
CA LEU A 390 -9.23 19.56 24.96
C LEU A 390 -8.71 19.02 23.65
N VAL A 391 -9.43 19.32 22.55
CA VAL A 391 -9.00 19.00 21.19
C VAL A 391 -8.21 20.16 20.61
N VAL A 392 -6.99 19.92 20.17
CA VAL A 392 -6.03 20.94 19.73
C VAL A 392 -5.43 20.55 18.37
N GLY A 393 -5.35 21.49 17.45
CA GLY A 393 -4.70 21.31 16.16
C GLY A 393 -5.37 22.05 15.01
N GLU A 394 -5.29 21.48 13.82
CA GLU A 394 -5.93 22.01 12.61
C GLU A 394 -7.33 21.37 12.41
N PRO A 395 -8.19 21.97 11.55
CA PRO A 395 -9.41 21.30 11.11
C PRO A 395 -9.10 19.91 10.53
N THR A 396 -9.89 18.92 10.93
CA THR A 396 -9.75 17.54 10.49
C THR A 396 -10.21 17.34 9.05
N PHE A 397 -10.06 16.14 8.49
CA PHE A 397 -10.35 15.83 7.09
C PHE A 397 -11.83 16.04 6.71
N GLY A 398 -12.78 15.69 7.58
CA GLY A 398 -14.22 15.79 7.33
C GLY A 398 -14.82 14.54 6.66
N LYS A 399 -14.31 13.34 6.93
CA LYS A 399 -14.87 12.09 6.38
C LYS A 399 -16.06 11.59 7.20
N GLY A 400 -17.27 11.99 6.79
CA GLY A 400 -18.53 11.61 7.43
C GLY A 400 -19.24 10.38 6.85
N THR A 401 -18.61 9.65 5.92
CA THR A 401 -19.18 8.44 5.30
C THR A 401 -18.47 7.19 5.78
N VAL A 402 -19.27 6.12 6.07
CA VAL A 402 -18.78 4.77 6.37
C VAL A 402 -19.01 3.90 5.14
N GLN A 403 -17.96 3.26 4.67
CA GLN A 403 -18.00 2.42 3.47
C GLN A 403 -17.27 1.11 3.73
#